data_abf74179f348c6a65b90d600c23d2632
#
_entry.id   abf74179f348c6a65b90d600c23d2632
#
_cell.length_a   1.000
_cell.length_b   1.000
_cell.length_c   1.000
_cell.angle_alpha   90.00
_cell.angle_beta   90.00
_cell.angle_gamma   90.00
#
_symmetry.space_group_name_H-M   'P 1'
#
loop_
_entity.id
_entity.type
_entity.pdbx_description
1 polymer ?
#
loop_
_entity_poly.entity_id
_entity_poly.type
_entity_poly.pdbx_seq_one_letter_code
_entity_poly.pdbx_strand_id
1 'polypeptide(L)'
;METDQTVRCLLMATPGEPLCAACLAFACETSLTEMRKRIETLLEDSTSFQCGSTCAGCQRAVPTIFYRRSVPKCVHCSRPLQSTDAAILIEGDVFHGGCLRLLITDEAIRISRALSSRSRTLIEESRARIRRALR
;
A
#
# COMPACT_ATOMS: atom_id res chain seq x y z
N MET A 1 1.72 -14.69 26.07
CA MET A 1 1.73 -14.73 24.60
C MET A 1 0.38 -14.41 23.97
N GLU A 2 -0.73 -14.96 24.42
CA GLU A 2 -2.06 -14.64 23.86
C GLU A 2 -2.48 -13.18 23.98
N THR A 3 -2.20 -12.54 25.09
CA THR A 3 -2.63 -11.14 25.36
C THR A 3 -1.86 -10.10 24.53
N ASP A 4 -0.63 -10.38 24.15
CA ASP A 4 0.17 -9.50 23.27
C ASP A 4 -0.42 -9.46 21.85
N GLN A 5 -0.84 -10.61 21.38
CA GLN A 5 -1.52 -10.75 20.10
C GLN A 5 -2.89 -10.08 20.12
N THR A 6 -3.60 -10.16 21.24
CA THR A 6 -4.92 -9.52 21.42
C THR A 6 -4.82 -7.99 21.33
N VAL A 7 -3.84 -7.36 22.03
CA VAL A 7 -3.61 -5.91 21.98
C VAL A 7 -3.25 -5.47 20.57
N ARG A 8 -2.34 -6.20 19.93
CA ARG A 8 -1.93 -5.92 18.54
C ARG A 8 -3.12 -6.02 17.57
N CYS A 9 -3.92 -7.06 17.66
CA CYS A 9 -5.11 -7.25 16.84
C CYS A 9 -6.15 -6.14 17.06
N LEU A 10 -6.35 -5.71 18.30
CA LEU A 10 -7.28 -4.63 18.63
C LEU A 10 -6.85 -3.31 18.02
N LEU A 11 -5.59 -2.92 18.15
CA LEU A 11 -5.04 -1.71 17.53
C LEU A 11 -5.05 -1.77 15.99
N MET A 12 -4.80 -2.95 15.42
CA MET A 12 -4.85 -3.15 13.97
C MET A 12 -6.29 -3.15 13.42
N ALA A 13 -7.27 -3.51 14.23
CA ALA A 13 -8.69 -3.44 13.85
C ALA A 13 -9.22 -1.99 13.79
N THR A 14 -8.60 -1.09 14.55
CA THR A 14 -8.95 0.35 14.57
C THR A 14 -7.75 1.23 14.21
N PRO A 15 -7.26 1.14 12.97
CA PRO A 15 -6.06 1.86 12.56
C PRO A 15 -6.27 3.38 12.63
N GLY A 16 -5.29 4.08 13.19
CA GLY A 16 -5.32 5.53 13.37
C GLY A 16 -6.09 6.00 14.62
N GLU A 17 -6.78 5.12 15.35
CA GLU A 17 -7.45 5.48 16.60
C GLU A 17 -6.50 5.35 17.79
N PRO A 18 -6.13 6.48 18.44
CA PRO A 18 -5.24 6.46 19.59
C PRO A 18 -5.99 5.96 20.84
N LEU A 19 -5.47 4.92 21.48
CA LEU A 19 -6.02 4.35 22.71
C LEU A 19 -5.01 4.45 23.86
N CYS A 20 -5.48 4.81 25.06
CA CYS A 20 -4.63 4.88 26.24
C CYS A 20 -4.49 3.50 26.91
N ALA A 21 -3.45 3.36 27.75
CA ALA A 21 -3.17 2.13 28.46
C ALA A 21 -4.35 1.65 29.33
N ALA A 22 -5.12 2.56 29.92
CA ALA A 22 -6.29 2.22 30.74
C ALA A 22 -7.43 1.62 29.90
N CYS A 23 -7.74 2.22 28.74
CA CYS A 23 -8.78 1.70 27.83
C CYS A 23 -8.38 0.32 27.27
N LEU A 24 -7.12 0.15 26.90
CA LEU A 24 -6.58 -1.12 26.42
C LEU A 24 -6.57 -2.18 27.51
N ALA A 25 -6.16 -1.84 28.74
CA ALA A 25 -6.17 -2.74 29.89
C ALA A 25 -7.60 -3.23 30.20
N PHE A 26 -8.57 -2.34 30.13
CA PHE A 26 -9.98 -2.68 30.31
C PHE A 26 -10.50 -3.62 29.20
N ALA A 27 -10.21 -3.29 27.94
CA ALA A 27 -10.64 -4.09 26.79
C ALA A 27 -10.00 -5.50 26.74
N CYS A 28 -8.75 -5.62 27.22
CA CYS A 28 -8.00 -6.86 27.24
C CYS A 28 -8.05 -7.60 28.59
N GLU A 29 -8.86 -7.14 29.54
CA GLU A 29 -9.01 -7.72 30.88
C GLU A 29 -7.67 -7.96 31.59
N THR A 30 -6.73 -7.02 31.47
CA THR A 30 -5.39 -7.09 32.05
C THR A 30 -5.10 -5.92 32.99
N SER A 31 -4.03 -6.01 33.78
CA SER A 31 -3.64 -4.92 34.67
C SER A 31 -3.02 -3.74 33.89
N LEU A 32 -3.18 -2.52 34.43
CA LEU A 32 -2.61 -1.31 33.83
C LEU A 32 -1.08 -1.38 33.75
N THR A 33 -0.43 -1.97 34.77
CA THR A 33 1.02 -2.14 34.81
C THR A 33 1.53 -3.05 33.69
N GLU A 34 0.85 -4.17 33.49
CA GLU A 34 1.16 -5.10 32.42
C GLU A 34 0.91 -4.48 31.05
N MET A 35 -0.20 -3.75 30.91
CA MET A 35 -0.51 -3.07 29.65
C MET A 35 0.55 -2.02 29.28
N ARG A 36 1.04 -1.25 30.25
CA ARG A 36 2.11 -0.27 29.99
C ARG A 36 3.39 -0.93 29.45
N LYS A 37 3.82 -2.05 30.04
CA LYS A 37 4.99 -2.80 29.54
C LYS A 37 4.80 -3.27 28.10
N ARG A 38 3.60 -3.74 27.76
CA ARG A 38 3.28 -4.18 26.40
C ARG A 38 3.27 -3.04 25.40
N ILE A 39 2.74 -1.88 25.80
CA ILE A 39 2.78 -0.68 24.96
C ILE A 39 4.24 -0.27 24.70
N GLU A 40 5.11 -0.31 25.68
CA GLU A 40 6.55 -0.05 25.51
C GLU A 40 7.16 -0.99 24.47
N THR A 41 6.89 -2.29 24.58
CA THR A 41 7.36 -3.30 23.61
C THR A 41 6.80 -3.07 22.20
N LEU A 42 5.51 -2.70 22.08
CA LEU A 42 4.91 -2.40 20.78
C LEU A 42 5.49 -1.14 20.12
N LEU A 43 5.87 -0.15 20.93
CA LEU A 43 6.49 1.10 20.45
C LEU A 43 7.94 0.92 19.99
N GLU A 44 8.61 -0.19 20.31
CA GLU A 44 9.87 -0.58 19.69
C GLU A 44 9.73 -0.76 18.17
N ASP A 45 8.55 -1.19 17.71
CA ASP A 45 8.17 -1.21 16.28
C ASP A 45 7.60 0.15 15.86
N SER A 46 8.46 1.16 15.76
CA SER A 46 8.09 2.54 15.40
C SER A 46 7.53 2.68 13.98
N THR A 47 7.65 1.66 13.15
CA THR A 47 7.09 1.65 11.79
C THR A 47 5.59 1.37 11.78
N SER A 48 5.13 0.52 12.70
CA SER A 48 3.74 0.07 12.79
C SER A 48 2.94 0.82 13.85
N PHE A 49 3.57 1.20 14.97
CA PHE A 49 2.90 1.82 16.10
C PHE A 49 3.47 3.21 16.41
N GLN A 50 2.61 4.13 16.78
CA GLN A 50 2.99 5.51 17.15
C GLN A 50 2.28 5.97 18.42
N CYS A 51 2.91 6.96 19.09
CA CYS A 51 2.33 7.63 20.24
C CYS A 51 1.37 8.74 19.81
N GLY A 52 0.31 8.91 20.58
CA GLY A 52 -0.61 10.04 20.49
C GLY A 52 -0.78 10.74 21.84
N SER A 53 -1.56 11.80 21.86
CA SER A 53 -1.76 12.67 23.04
C SER A 53 -3.20 12.68 23.58
N THR A 54 -4.16 12.13 22.85
CA THR A 54 -5.58 12.11 23.26
C THR A 54 -6.18 10.74 22.94
N CYS A 55 -6.85 10.14 23.91
CA CYS A 55 -7.46 8.83 23.76
C CYS A 55 -8.81 8.93 23.05
N ALA A 56 -9.02 8.16 21.99
CA ALA A 56 -10.29 8.10 21.29
C ALA A 56 -11.39 7.42 22.12
N GLY A 57 -11.02 6.50 23.02
CA GLY A 57 -11.98 5.78 23.86
C GLY A 57 -12.52 6.60 25.02
N CYS A 58 -11.65 7.22 25.83
CA CYS A 58 -12.07 7.97 27.03
C CYS A 58 -11.97 9.50 26.89
N GLN A 59 -11.53 10.01 25.74
CA GLN A 59 -11.40 11.44 25.41
C GLN A 59 -10.41 12.22 26.32
N ARG A 60 -9.56 11.51 27.10
CA ARG A 60 -8.59 12.14 27.98
C ARG A 60 -7.31 12.51 27.24
N ALA A 61 -6.71 13.63 27.62
CA ALA A 61 -5.38 14.05 27.19
C ALA A 61 -4.32 13.26 27.97
N VAL A 62 -4.01 12.06 27.53
CA VAL A 62 -3.05 11.12 28.12
C VAL A 62 -2.22 10.46 27.01
N PRO A 63 -1.02 9.94 27.32
CA PRO A 63 -0.24 9.19 26.34
C PRO A 63 -1.04 8.00 25.79
N THR A 64 -1.06 7.88 24.48
CA THR A 64 -1.80 6.84 23.76
C THR A 64 -0.88 6.12 22.77
N ILE A 65 -1.34 4.97 22.31
CA ILE A 65 -0.74 4.23 21.21
C ILE A 65 -1.77 3.99 20.12
N PHE A 66 -1.36 4.04 18.86
CA PHE A 66 -2.20 3.67 17.72
C PHE A 66 -1.39 2.94 16.67
N TYR A 67 -2.07 2.07 15.92
CA TYR A 67 -1.50 1.43 14.76
C TYR A 67 -1.50 2.39 13.58
N ARG A 68 -0.31 2.67 13.08
CA ARG A 68 -0.15 3.45 11.86
C ARG A 68 -0.46 2.57 10.67
N ARG A 69 -1.59 2.77 10.04
CA ARG A 69 -1.86 2.15 8.76
C ARG A 69 -0.77 2.61 7.79
N SER A 70 0.04 1.69 7.32
CA SER A 70 0.93 1.98 6.20
C SER A 70 0.02 2.29 5.01
N VAL A 71 -0.03 3.55 4.61
CA VAL A 71 -0.78 3.96 3.43
C VAL A 71 -0.07 3.32 2.24
N PRO A 72 -0.71 2.41 1.48
CA PRO A 72 -0.07 1.81 0.32
C PRO A 72 0.29 2.90 -0.68
N LYS A 73 1.45 2.75 -1.32
CA LYS A 73 1.93 3.67 -2.35
C LYS A 73 1.71 3.05 -3.72
N CYS A 74 1.32 3.88 -4.67
CA CYS A 74 1.24 3.47 -6.07
C CYS A 74 2.62 3.07 -6.59
N VAL A 75 2.75 1.88 -7.18
CA VAL A 75 4.01 1.36 -7.72
C VAL A 75 4.54 2.24 -8.86
N HIS A 76 3.66 2.85 -9.65
CA HIS A 76 4.05 3.68 -10.79
C HIS A 76 4.56 5.06 -10.39
N CYS A 77 3.82 5.81 -9.56
CA CYS A 77 4.17 7.20 -9.23
C CYS A 77 4.75 7.40 -7.83
N SER A 78 4.82 6.34 -7.01
CA SER A 78 5.31 6.34 -5.62
C SER A 78 4.52 7.25 -4.66
N ARG A 79 3.40 7.82 -5.08
CA ARG A 79 2.53 8.63 -4.23
C ARG A 79 1.63 7.74 -3.39
N PRO A 80 1.32 8.16 -2.14
CA PRO A 80 0.39 7.42 -1.30
C PRO A 80 -1.01 7.43 -1.90
N LEU A 81 -1.72 6.30 -1.76
CA LEU A 81 -3.12 6.17 -2.12
C LEU A 81 -3.99 6.76 -1.02
N GLN A 82 -4.89 7.66 -1.39
CA GLN A 82 -5.89 8.23 -0.48
C GLN A 82 -7.17 7.38 -0.51
N SER A 83 -8.00 7.49 0.51
CA SER A 83 -9.27 6.75 0.59
C SER A 83 -10.25 7.09 -0.55
N THR A 84 -10.08 8.25 -1.19
CA THR A 84 -10.87 8.72 -2.33
C THR A 84 -10.32 8.27 -3.68
N ASP A 85 -9.10 7.71 -3.70
CA ASP A 85 -8.47 7.27 -4.94
C ASP A 85 -9.07 5.93 -5.41
N ALA A 86 -9.31 5.82 -6.71
CA ALA A 86 -9.57 4.53 -7.33
C ALA A 86 -8.26 3.71 -7.34
N ALA A 87 -8.16 2.74 -6.46
CA ALA A 87 -7.01 1.86 -6.34
C ALA A 87 -7.28 0.53 -7.03
N ILE A 88 -6.31 0.03 -7.79
CA ILE A 88 -6.36 -1.27 -8.46
C ILE A 88 -5.21 -2.12 -7.96
N LEU A 89 -5.52 -3.34 -7.51
CA LEU A 89 -4.55 -4.33 -7.04
C LEU A 89 -4.31 -5.37 -8.14
N ILE A 90 -3.04 -5.52 -8.54
CA ILE A 90 -2.61 -6.53 -9.51
C ILE A 90 -1.40 -7.26 -8.95
N GLU A 91 -1.52 -8.57 -8.75
CA GLU A 91 -0.42 -9.45 -8.27
C GLU A 91 0.28 -8.95 -6.99
N GLY A 92 -0.44 -8.28 -6.10
CA GLY A 92 0.10 -7.68 -4.88
C GLY A 92 0.57 -6.24 -5.01
N ASP A 93 0.69 -5.72 -6.21
CA ASP A 93 1.04 -4.32 -6.48
C ASP A 93 -0.21 -3.44 -6.55
N VAL A 94 -0.12 -2.25 -5.96
CA VAL A 94 -1.22 -1.28 -5.90
C VAL A 94 -0.94 -0.11 -6.82
N PHE A 95 -1.95 0.28 -7.61
CA PHE A 95 -1.86 1.38 -8.57
C PHE A 95 -3.03 2.35 -8.38
N HIS A 96 -2.79 3.64 -8.63
CA HIS A 96 -3.88 4.55 -8.96
C HIS A 96 -4.49 4.12 -10.30
N GLY A 97 -5.82 4.19 -10.45
CA GLY A 97 -6.48 3.84 -11.70
C GLY A 97 -5.97 4.62 -12.91
N GLY A 98 -5.66 5.91 -12.74
CA GLY A 98 -5.05 6.75 -13.78
C GLY A 98 -3.62 6.31 -14.14
N CYS A 99 -2.80 5.94 -13.15
CA CYS A 99 -1.43 5.44 -13.40
C CYS A 99 -1.43 4.11 -14.15
N LEU A 100 -2.33 3.20 -13.81
CA LEU A 100 -2.47 1.93 -14.53
C LEU A 100 -2.88 2.15 -15.99
N ARG A 101 -3.81 3.07 -16.25
CA ARG A 101 -4.21 3.43 -17.63
C ARG A 101 -3.04 3.96 -18.44
N LEU A 102 -2.19 4.81 -17.85
CA LEU A 102 -0.99 5.32 -18.51
C LEU A 102 -0.02 4.19 -18.86
N LEU A 103 0.25 3.27 -17.93
CA LEU A 103 1.11 2.10 -18.17
C LEU A 103 0.59 1.23 -19.31
N ILE A 104 -0.69 0.91 -19.33
CA ILE A 104 -1.32 0.09 -20.38
C ILE A 104 -1.25 0.82 -21.73
N THR A 105 -1.48 2.14 -21.74
CA THR A 105 -1.41 2.94 -22.96
C THR A 105 0.01 3.01 -23.52
N ASP A 106 1.01 3.24 -22.68
CA ASP A 106 2.42 3.29 -23.07
C ASP A 106 2.88 1.94 -23.63
N GLU A 107 2.49 0.82 -22.99
CA GLU A 107 2.80 -0.51 -23.48
C GLU A 107 2.12 -0.81 -24.83
N ALA A 108 0.87 -0.43 -24.98
CA ALA A 108 0.13 -0.57 -26.24
C ALA A 108 0.78 0.23 -27.37
N ILE A 109 1.22 1.46 -27.09
CA ILE A 109 1.94 2.28 -28.05
C ILE A 109 3.29 1.64 -28.43
N ARG A 110 4.03 1.12 -27.45
CA ARG A 110 5.30 0.43 -27.67
C ARG A 110 5.13 -0.79 -28.59
N ILE A 111 4.13 -1.62 -28.31
CA ILE A 111 3.81 -2.82 -29.12
C ILE A 111 3.40 -2.40 -30.53
N SER A 112 2.53 -1.39 -30.67
CA SER A 112 2.05 -0.91 -31.97
C SER A 112 3.22 -0.38 -32.81
N ARG A 113 4.15 0.38 -32.24
CA ARG A 113 5.36 0.86 -32.92
C ARG A 113 6.27 -0.28 -33.38
N ALA A 114 6.47 -1.31 -32.54
CA ALA A 114 7.26 -2.47 -32.89
C ALA A 114 6.64 -3.26 -34.05
N LEU A 115 5.32 -3.48 -34.04
CA LEU A 115 4.58 -4.16 -35.12
C LEU A 115 4.65 -3.36 -36.43
N SER A 116 4.47 -2.04 -36.38
CA SER A 116 4.58 -1.17 -37.54
C SER A 116 5.97 -1.18 -38.16
N SER A 117 7.02 -1.16 -37.37
CA SER A 117 8.39 -1.26 -37.82
C SER A 117 8.65 -2.60 -38.51
N ARG A 118 8.22 -3.72 -37.90
CA ARG A 118 8.34 -5.06 -38.48
C ARG A 118 7.60 -5.18 -39.82
N SER A 119 6.40 -4.62 -39.92
CA SER A 119 5.61 -4.62 -41.15
C SER A 119 6.32 -3.85 -42.27
N ARG A 120 6.91 -2.69 -41.98
CA ARG A 120 7.71 -1.95 -42.97
C ARG A 120 8.88 -2.74 -43.51
N THR A 121 9.65 -3.40 -42.60
CA THR A 121 10.78 -4.26 -42.99
C THR A 121 10.33 -5.38 -43.92
N LEU A 122 9.24 -6.08 -43.61
CA LEU A 122 8.70 -7.15 -44.45
C LEU A 122 8.26 -6.66 -45.83
N ILE A 123 7.65 -5.47 -45.92
CA ILE A 123 7.26 -4.85 -47.19
C ILE A 123 8.48 -4.53 -48.04
N GLU A 124 9.52 -3.96 -47.42
CA GLU A 124 10.77 -3.62 -48.13
C GLU A 124 11.49 -4.88 -48.65
N GLU A 125 11.57 -5.91 -47.85
CA GLU A 125 12.13 -7.22 -48.23
C GLU A 125 11.34 -7.84 -49.38
N SER A 126 10.02 -7.79 -49.34
CA SER A 126 9.15 -8.32 -50.40
C SER A 126 9.35 -7.55 -51.70
N ARG A 127 9.40 -6.21 -51.63
CA ARG A 127 9.70 -5.36 -52.79
C ARG A 127 11.07 -5.62 -53.38
N ALA A 128 12.07 -5.86 -52.57
CA ALA A 128 13.43 -6.24 -52.98
C ALA A 128 13.47 -7.59 -53.69
N ARG A 129 12.70 -8.59 -53.20
CA ARG A 129 12.57 -9.90 -53.85
C ARG A 129 11.92 -9.80 -55.21
N ILE A 130 10.81 -9.06 -55.32
CA ILE A 130 10.12 -8.82 -56.58
C ILE A 130 11.05 -8.16 -57.61
N ARG A 131 11.76 -7.11 -57.21
CA ARG A 131 12.73 -6.43 -58.11
C ARG A 131 13.83 -7.35 -58.59
N ARG A 132 14.29 -8.29 -57.76
CA ARG A 132 15.30 -9.29 -58.14
C ARG A 132 14.75 -10.33 -59.15
N ALA A 133 13.47 -10.74 -58.99
CA ALA A 133 12.86 -11.70 -59.84
C ALA A 133 12.46 -11.15 -61.24
N LEU A 134 12.38 -9.82 -61.40
CA LEU A 134 12.04 -9.15 -62.65
C LEU A 134 13.27 -8.72 -63.50
N ARG A 135 14.48 -9.09 -63.06
CA ARG A 135 15.74 -8.91 -63.81
C ARG A 135 16.19 -10.21 -64.43
#